data_7825d0f95e9e37883184df9452094dd2
#
_entry.id   7825d0f95e9e37883184df9452094dd2
#
_cell.length_a   1.000
_cell.length_b   1.000
_cell.length_c   1.000
_cell.angle_alpha   90.00
_cell.angle_beta   90.00
_cell.angle_gamma   90.00
#
_symmetry.space_group_name_H-M   'P 1'
#
loop_
_entity.id
_entity.type
_entity.pdbx_description
1 polymer ?
#
loop_
_entity_poly.entity_id
_entity_poly.type
_entity_poly.pdbx_seq_one_letter_code
_entity_poly.pdbx_strand_id
1 'polypeptide(L)'
;MLEVKIFTLYPDLFPGPLDTGIYKKAKENKIWDIRVINIRDYSTDGRGSVDDTPFGGGSGMLLRPDVVASALDKNTKSGEKIIYLSPKGKKFDQSEARSISKLKKLNILCGHFEGIDQRLLETRNIEEYSIGDFILSGGETASFVFVDALIRLLPGVLGNKESNKEESFENYLLEHPQYTKPKDWEGKSPPDILFSGDHAKIKGWRLSQSEAITRRQRPDLWKKYLDKKNEKH
;
A
#
# COMPACT_ATOMS: atom_id res chain seq x y z
N MET A 1 -13.84 -11.05 -4.36
CA MET A 1 -12.98 -11.26 -3.18
C MET A 1 -11.52 -11.16 -3.62
N LEU A 2 -10.71 -10.35 -2.94
CA LEU A 2 -9.26 -10.29 -3.10
C LEU A 2 -8.63 -11.31 -2.14
N GLU A 3 -7.82 -12.23 -2.64
CA GLU A 3 -7.00 -13.15 -1.84
C GLU A 3 -5.56 -12.61 -1.80
N VAL A 4 -5.04 -12.33 -0.60
CA VAL A 4 -3.67 -11.87 -0.38
C VAL A 4 -2.88 -13.00 0.27
N LYS A 5 -1.75 -13.39 -0.33
CA LYS A 5 -0.80 -14.31 0.29
C LYS A 5 0.45 -13.54 0.69
N ILE A 6 0.87 -13.72 1.92
CA ILE A 6 2.09 -13.11 2.49
C ILE A 6 3.13 -14.20 2.69
N PHE A 7 4.26 -14.06 2.04
CA PHE A 7 5.43 -14.92 2.23
C PHE A 7 6.40 -14.19 3.16
N THR A 8 6.66 -14.75 4.33
CA THR A 8 7.41 -14.08 5.39
C THR A 8 8.22 -15.07 6.24
N LEU A 9 9.22 -14.57 6.95
CA LEU A 9 9.93 -15.29 8.00
C LEU A 9 9.26 -15.18 9.38
N TYR A 10 8.28 -14.27 9.52
CA TYR A 10 7.62 -13.92 10.77
C TYR A 10 6.10 -14.01 10.65
N PRO A 11 5.54 -15.22 10.48
CA PRO A 11 4.10 -15.42 10.29
C PRO A 11 3.26 -14.90 11.46
N ASP A 12 3.79 -14.90 12.68
CA ASP A 12 3.09 -14.46 13.89
C ASP A 12 2.80 -12.96 13.92
N LEU A 13 3.43 -12.16 13.07
CA LEU A 13 3.09 -10.76 12.92
C LEU A 13 1.72 -10.54 12.25
N PHE A 14 1.22 -11.55 11.54
CA PHE A 14 -0.03 -11.47 10.77
C PHE A 14 -1.19 -12.18 11.45
N PRO A 15 -2.43 -11.69 11.27
CA PRO A 15 -2.79 -10.55 10.44
C PRO A 15 -2.52 -9.17 11.05
N GLY A 16 -2.06 -9.10 12.31
CA GLY A 16 -1.70 -7.86 13.00
C GLY A 16 -2.81 -6.79 12.93
N PRO A 17 -2.50 -5.55 12.54
CA PRO A 17 -3.48 -4.47 12.47
C PRO A 17 -4.61 -4.74 11.47
N LEU A 18 -4.40 -5.64 10.50
CA LEU A 18 -5.42 -6.00 9.51
C LEU A 18 -6.56 -6.87 10.08
N ASP A 19 -6.51 -7.28 11.35
CA ASP A 19 -7.60 -7.97 12.04
C ASP A 19 -8.48 -7.03 12.88
N THR A 20 -8.46 -5.73 12.59
CA THR A 20 -9.23 -4.72 13.32
C THR A 20 -10.07 -3.85 12.38
N GLY A 21 -11.04 -3.12 12.95
CA GLY A 21 -11.80 -2.08 12.26
C GLY A 21 -12.43 -2.49 10.94
N ILE A 22 -12.19 -1.70 9.90
CA ILE A 22 -12.77 -1.92 8.55
C ILE A 22 -12.21 -3.17 7.86
N TYR A 23 -10.96 -3.54 8.16
CA TYR A 23 -10.30 -4.70 7.55
C TYR A 23 -10.93 -6.00 8.00
N LYS A 24 -11.16 -6.14 9.32
CA LYS A 24 -11.84 -7.29 9.92
C LYS A 24 -13.25 -7.44 9.37
N LYS A 25 -14.03 -6.35 9.39
CA LYS A 25 -15.39 -6.34 8.83
C LYS A 25 -15.43 -6.72 7.35
N ALA A 26 -14.48 -6.23 6.57
CA ALA A 26 -14.37 -6.57 5.15
C ALA A 26 -14.02 -8.05 4.92
N LYS A 27 -13.19 -8.64 5.79
CA LYS A 27 -12.84 -10.06 5.77
C LYS A 27 -14.05 -10.93 6.16
N GLU A 28 -14.77 -10.59 7.21
CA GLU A 28 -16.03 -11.25 7.62
C GLU A 28 -17.07 -11.22 6.50
N ASN A 29 -17.15 -10.12 5.76
CA ASN A 29 -18.01 -9.96 4.57
C ASN A 29 -17.45 -10.63 3.30
N LYS A 30 -16.36 -11.37 3.38
CA LYS A 30 -15.72 -12.08 2.25
C LYS A 30 -15.35 -11.16 1.09
N ILE A 31 -14.99 -9.91 1.37
CA ILE A 31 -14.50 -8.96 0.37
C ILE A 31 -13.03 -9.21 0.08
N TRP A 32 -12.27 -9.56 1.11
CA TRP A 32 -10.88 -9.96 1.01
C TRP A 32 -10.55 -11.06 2.01
N ASP A 33 -9.40 -11.71 1.82
CA ASP A 33 -8.84 -12.67 2.78
C ASP A 33 -7.32 -12.67 2.72
N ILE A 34 -6.70 -13.16 3.79
CA ILE A 34 -5.24 -13.24 3.93
C ILE A 34 -4.81 -14.66 4.29
N ARG A 35 -3.78 -15.15 3.59
CA ARG A 35 -3.09 -16.38 3.91
C ARG A 35 -1.60 -16.09 4.12
N VAL A 36 -1.07 -16.56 5.23
CA VAL A 36 0.35 -16.36 5.60
C VAL A 36 1.11 -17.65 5.35
N ILE A 37 2.25 -17.54 4.67
CA ILE A 37 3.14 -18.64 4.32
C ILE A 37 4.48 -18.39 4.99
N ASN A 38 4.88 -19.29 5.90
CA ASN A 38 6.20 -19.25 6.49
C ASN A 38 7.24 -19.78 5.50
N ILE A 39 8.17 -18.94 5.09
CA ILE A 39 9.22 -19.30 4.14
C ILE A 39 10.13 -20.42 4.71
N ARG A 40 10.33 -20.46 6.04
CA ARG A 40 11.18 -21.48 6.70
C ARG A 40 10.71 -22.91 6.47
N ASP A 41 9.40 -23.11 6.30
CA ASP A 41 8.81 -24.44 6.10
C ASP A 41 9.21 -25.07 4.75
N TYR A 42 9.88 -24.30 3.89
CA TYR A 42 10.34 -24.72 2.56
C TYR A 42 11.85 -24.93 2.48
N SER A 43 12.56 -24.78 3.59
CA SER A 43 13.97 -25.15 3.70
C SER A 43 14.13 -26.68 3.61
N THR A 44 15.14 -27.12 2.86
CA THR A 44 15.39 -28.55 2.61
C THR A 44 16.55 -29.10 3.43
N ASP A 45 17.23 -28.28 4.20
CA ASP A 45 18.43 -28.68 4.95
C ASP A 45 18.17 -29.29 6.34
N GLY A 46 16.89 -29.46 6.71
CA GLY A 46 16.46 -30.00 8.00
C GLY A 46 16.73 -29.06 9.19
N ARG A 47 17.40 -27.95 8.99
CA ARG A 47 17.72 -26.93 10.01
C ARG A 47 16.87 -25.68 9.90
N GLY A 48 16.10 -25.54 8.83
CA GLY A 48 15.29 -24.36 8.56
C GLY A 48 16.12 -23.15 8.11
N SER A 49 17.31 -23.36 7.53
CA SER A 49 18.15 -22.27 7.01
C SER A 49 17.48 -21.62 5.80
N VAL A 50 17.34 -20.30 5.84
CA VAL A 50 16.63 -19.51 4.83
C VAL A 50 17.51 -18.46 4.17
N ASP A 51 18.70 -18.26 4.69
CA ASP A 51 19.64 -17.20 4.32
C ASP A 51 21.07 -17.74 4.19
N ASP A 52 21.91 -16.99 3.46
CA ASP A 52 23.34 -17.30 3.31
C ASP A 52 24.11 -16.01 2.98
N THR A 53 25.44 -16.08 3.06
CA THR A 53 26.33 -14.95 2.75
C THR A 53 26.27 -14.57 1.27
N PRO A 54 26.32 -13.26 0.94
CA PRO A 54 26.32 -12.84 -0.46
C PRO A 54 27.62 -13.23 -1.17
N PHE A 55 27.52 -13.62 -2.44
CA PHE A 55 28.69 -13.77 -3.28
C PHE A 55 29.42 -12.43 -3.44
N GLY A 56 30.73 -12.48 -3.39
CA GLY A 56 31.58 -11.27 -3.43
C GLY A 56 31.87 -10.68 -2.06
N GLY A 57 31.31 -11.26 -0.99
CA GLY A 57 31.48 -10.75 0.38
C GLY A 57 30.60 -9.56 0.69
N GLY A 58 30.77 -8.97 1.86
CA GLY A 58 29.96 -7.87 2.39
C GLY A 58 29.38 -8.22 3.74
N SER A 59 28.77 -7.22 4.39
CA SER A 59 28.02 -7.42 5.65
C SER A 59 26.62 -7.95 5.37
N GLY A 60 26.09 -8.76 6.30
CA GLY A 60 24.72 -9.25 6.24
C GLY A 60 24.54 -10.53 5.44
N MET A 61 23.30 -10.92 5.26
CA MET A 61 22.86 -12.18 4.66
C MET A 61 21.83 -11.88 3.56
N LEU A 62 21.64 -12.82 2.64
CA LEU A 62 20.58 -12.77 1.63
C LEU A 62 19.63 -13.97 1.83
N LEU A 63 18.36 -13.77 1.56
CA LEU A 63 17.42 -14.87 1.47
C LEU A 63 17.80 -15.80 0.32
N ARG A 64 17.89 -17.08 0.61
CA ARG A 64 18.25 -18.12 -0.34
C ARG A 64 17.19 -18.27 -1.43
N PRO A 65 17.59 -18.22 -2.71
CA PRO A 65 16.64 -18.26 -3.82
C PRO A 65 15.92 -19.60 -3.94
N ASP A 66 16.55 -20.72 -3.61
CA ASP A 66 15.97 -22.06 -3.66
C ASP A 66 14.82 -22.25 -2.65
N VAL A 67 14.98 -21.73 -1.43
CA VAL A 67 13.98 -21.80 -0.38
C VAL A 67 12.79 -20.91 -0.73
N VAL A 68 13.03 -19.66 -1.11
CA VAL A 68 11.96 -18.72 -1.47
C VAL A 68 11.24 -19.18 -2.74
N ALA A 69 11.97 -19.68 -3.76
CA ALA A 69 11.36 -20.25 -4.96
C ALA A 69 10.44 -21.43 -4.61
N SER A 70 10.90 -22.35 -3.75
CA SER A 70 10.08 -23.49 -3.31
C SER A 70 8.78 -23.03 -2.63
N ALA A 71 8.86 -22.00 -1.76
CA ALA A 71 7.68 -21.42 -1.12
C ALA A 71 6.71 -20.82 -2.14
N LEU A 72 7.22 -20.02 -3.09
CA LEU A 72 6.42 -19.39 -4.14
C LEU A 72 5.78 -20.44 -5.05
N ASP A 73 6.56 -21.36 -5.62
CA ASP A 73 6.13 -22.34 -6.62
C ASP A 73 5.03 -23.27 -6.08
N LYS A 74 5.10 -23.64 -4.79
CA LYS A 74 4.07 -24.48 -4.15
C LYS A 74 2.79 -23.72 -3.79
N ASN A 75 2.83 -22.40 -3.68
CA ASN A 75 1.69 -21.61 -3.19
C ASN A 75 1.13 -20.63 -4.22
N THR A 76 1.78 -20.42 -5.36
CA THR A 76 1.29 -19.55 -6.43
C THR A 76 0.99 -20.34 -7.69
N LYS A 77 0.17 -19.77 -8.57
CA LYS A 77 -0.09 -20.32 -9.90
C LYS A 77 0.58 -19.46 -10.96
N SER A 78 0.85 -20.05 -12.10
CA SER A 78 1.38 -19.30 -13.24
C SER A 78 0.46 -18.11 -13.59
N GLY A 79 1.07 -16.93 -13.76
CA GLY A 79 0.37 -15.69 -14.06
C GLY A 79 -0.18 -14.94 -12.83
N GLU A 80 -0.10 -15.47 -11.62
CA GLU A 80 -0.41 -14.69 -10.42
C GLU A 80 0.69 -13.64 -10.16
N LYS A 81 0.28 -12.40 -9.87
CA LYS A 81 1.22 -11.32 -9.55
C LYS A 81 1.94 -11.60 -8.25
N ILE A 82 3.26 -11.46 -8.26
CA ILE A 82 4.12 -11.52 -7.09
C ILE A 82 4.79 -10.16 -6.93
N ILE A 83 4.68 -9.58 -5.75
CA ILE A 83 5.26 -8.29 -5.40
C ILE A 83 6.29 -8.49 -4.28
N TYR A 84 7.46 -7.92 -4.47
CA TYR A 84 8.49 -7.78 -3.45
C TYR A 84 8.57 -6.32 -3.00
N LEU A 85 8.46 -6.09 -1.69
CA LEU A 85 8.53 -4.75 -1.13
C LEU A 85 10.00 -4.41 -0.82
N SER A 86 10.55 -3.48 -1.59
CA SER A 86 11.98 -3.15 -1.62
C SER A 86 12.17 -1.65 -1.83
N PRO A 87 13.18 -1.01 -1.19
CA PRO A 87 13.53 0.38 -1.48
C PRO A 87 13.91 0.65 -2.93
N LYS A 88 14.37 -0.38 -3.66
CA LYS A 88 14.76 -0.29 -5.08
C LYS A 88 13.57 -0.29 -6.03
N GLY A 89 12.38 -0.65 -5.53
CA GLY A 89 11.20 -0.87 -6.35
C GLY A 89 10.59 0.42 -6.90
N LYS A 90 9.67 0.22 -7.84
CA LYS A 90 8.80 1.29 -8.35
C LYS A 90 8.02 1.92 -7.20
N LYS A 91 7.89 3.24 -7.22
CA LYS A 91 7.11 3.95 -6.20
C LYS A 91 5.66 3.48 -6.18
N PHE A 92 5.21 3.03 -5.03
CA PHE A 92 3.80 2.72 -4.77
C PHE A 92 3.05 4.02 -4.47
N ASP A 93 2.09 4.34 -5.30
CA ASP A 93 1.20 5.49 -5.13
C ASP A 93 -0.27 5.09 -5.26
N GLN A 94 -1.18 6.06 -5.13
CA GLN A 94 -2.62 5.82 -5.17
C GLN A 94 -3.08 5.24 -6.52
N SER A 95 -2.42 5.59 -7.62
CA SER A 95 -2.72 5.04 -8.95
C SER A 95 -2.37 3.56 -9.04
N GLU A 96 -1.19 3.19 -8.52
CA GLU A 96 -0.77 1.79 -8.42
C GLU A 96 -1.69 1.00 -7.50
N ALA A 97 -2.06 1.57 -6.34
CA ALA A 97 -3.01 0.95 -5.43
C ALA A 97 -4.35 0.64 -6.13
N ARG A 98 -4.88 1.58 -6.92
CA ARG A 98 -6.11 1.38 -7.71
C ARG A 98 -5.97 0.29 -8.78
N SER A 99 -4.82 0.21 -9.41
CA SER A 99 -4.56 -0.83 -10.42
C SER A 99 -4.51 -2.21 -9.77
N ILE A 100 -3.73 -2.33 -8.68
CA ILE A 100 -3.50 -3.59 -7.99
C ILE A 100 -4.77 -4.06 -7.25
N SER A 101 -5.59 -3.16 -6.69
CA SER A 101 -6.85 -3.51 -6.00
C SER A 101 -7.89 -4.21 -6.89
N LYS A 102 -7.73 -4.15 -8.23
CA LYS A 102 -8.58 -4.87 -9.19
C LYS A 102 -8.22 -6.36 -9.33
N LEU A 103 -7.09 -6.77 -8.82
CA LEU A 103 -6.67 -8.16 -8.85
C LEU A 103 -7.56 -9.02 -7.94
N LYS A 104 -7.70 -10.29 -8.31
CA LYS A 104 -8.37 -11.28 -7.45
C LYS A 104 -7.40 -11.99 -6.52
N LYS A 105 -6.13 -12.04 -6.90
CA LYS A 105 -5.06 -12.70 -6.16
C LYS A 105 -3.80 -11.86 -6.20
N LEU A 106 -3.15 -11.77 -5.06
CA LEU A 106 -1.92 -11.03 -4.86
C LEU A 106 -1.00 -11.81 -3.94
N ASN A 107 0.24 -11.96 -4.34
CA ASN A 107 1.29 -12.59 -3.55
C ASN A 107 2.30 -11.51 -3.17
N ILE A 108 2.59 -11.35 -1.88
CA ILE A 108 3.54 -10.36 -1.36
C ILE A 108 4.68 -11.11 -0.68
N LEU A 109 5.89 -10.87 -1.15
CA LEU A 109 7.12 -11.38 -0.58
C LEU A 109 7.73 -10.32 0.34
N CYS A 110 7.82 -10.64 1.63
CA CYS A 110 8.50 -9.83 2.63
C CYS A 110 9.98 -10.22 2.66
N GLY A 111 10.84 -9.28 2.32
CA GLY A 111 12.29 -9.48 2.42
C GLY A 111 12.81 -9.16 3.81
N HIS A 112 13.95 -9.76 4.12
CA HIS A 112 14.73 -9.52 5.33
C HIS A 112 16.21 -9.44 5.01
N PHE A 113 17.01 -9.11 6.01
CA PHE A 113 18.46 -8.98 5.90
C PHE A 113 18.84 -7.93 4.83
N GLU A 114 19.78 -8.26 3.94
CA GLU A 114 20.18 -7.40 2.82
C GLU A 114 19.29 -7.59 1.57
N GLY A 115 18.26 -8.42 1.68
CA GLY A 115 17.28 -8.67 0.63
C GLY A 115 17.25 -10.10 0.12
N ILE A 116 16.91 -10.25 -1.16
CA ILE A 116 16.77 -11.53 -1.84
C ILE A 116 17.71 -11.62 -3.05
N ASP A 117 18.03 -12.84 -3.45
CA ASP A 117 18.89 -13.10 -4.60
C ASP A 117 18.25 -12.56 -5.89
N GLN A 118 18.99 -11.79 -6.66
CA GLN A 118 18.54 -11.15 -7.88
C GLN A 118 17.99 -12.14 -8.92
N ARG A 119 18.58 -13.33 -9.01
CA ARG A 119 18.14 -14.38 -9.95
C ARG A 119 16.71 -14.83 -9.68
N LEU A 120 16.25 -14.77 -8.41
CA LEU A 120 14.87 -15.09 -8.06
C LEU A 120 13.89 -14.06 -8.62
N LEU A 121 14.21 -12.78 -8.50
CA LEU A 121 13.37 -11.70 -9.04
C LEU A 121 13.14 -11.88 -10.54
N GLU A 122 14.21 -12.17 -11.28
CA GLU A 122 14.17 -12.34 -12.72
C GLU A 122 13.43 -13.62 -13.16
N THR A 123 13.75 -14.76 -12.51
CA THR A 123 13.20 -16.07 -12.93
C THR A 123 11.73 -16.27 -12.55
N ARG A 124 11.21 -15.50 -11.59
CA ARG A 124 9.81 -15.57 -11.16
C ARG A 124 8.99 -14.34 -11.54
N ASN A 125 9.57 -13.42 -12.32
CA ASN A 125 8.93 -12.16 -12.75
C ASN A 125 8.30 -11.41 -11.56
N ILE A 126 9.09 -11.22 -10.50
CA ILE A 126 8.68 -10.55 -9.27
C ILE A 126 8.79 -9.05 -9.48
N GLU A 127 7.70 -8.33 -9.29
CA GLU A 127 7.70 -6.87 -9.37
C GLU A 127 8.11 -6.25 -8.04
N GLU A 128 9.05 -5.30 -8.08
CA GLU A 128 9.50 -4.57 -6.90
C GLU A 128 8.72 -3.27 -6.72
N TYR A 129 8.24 -3.02 -5.49
CA TYR A 129 7.59 -1.77 -5.12
C TYR A 129 8.22 -1.17 -3.86
N SER A 130 8.38 0.16 -3.87
CA SER A 130 8.81 0.96 -2.72
C SER A 130 7.64 1.75 -2.15
N ILE A 131 7.47 1.71 -0.83
CA ILE A 131 6.48 2.53 -0.11
C ILE A 131 7.03 3.89 0.32
N GLY A 132 8.30 4.19 0.03
CA GLY A 132 8.95 5.46 0.35
C GLY A 132 10.46 5.35 0.43
N ASP A 133 11.11 6.50 0.50
CA ASP A 133 12.57 6.63 0.52
C ASP A 133 13.09 6.53 1.96
N PHE A 134 12.92 5.37 2.57
CA PHE A 134 13.40 5.02 3.91
C PHE A 134 13.62 3.51 4.01
N ILE A 135 14.44 3.10 4.99
CA ILE A 135 14.78 1.69 5.21
C ILE A 135 13.99 1.16 6.40
N LEU A 136 13.43 -0.03 6.24
CA LEU A 136 12.77 -0.82 7.29
C LEU A 136 13.58 -2.08 7.59
N SER A 137 13.36 -2.67 8.76
CA SER A 137 14.02 -3.92 9.18
C SER A 137 13.59 -5.14 8.36
N GLY A 138 12.41 -5.05 7.71
CA GLY A 138 11.84 -6.13 6.89
C GLY A 138 10.62 -5.67 6.12
N GLY A 139 10.14 -6.52 5.23
CA GLY A 139 9.00 -6.24 4.36
C GLY A 139 7.63 -6.31 5.04
N GLU A 140 7.53 -6.86 6.25
CA GLU A 140 6.25 -7.09 6.93
C GLU A 140 5.53 -5.78 7.24
N THR A 141 6.22 -4.79 7.80
CA THR A 141 5.64 -3.46 8.08
C THR A 141 5.21 -2.77 6.81
N ALA A 142 6.02 -2.86 5.76
CA ALA A 142 5.66 -2.33 4.43
C ALA A 142 4.42 -3.03 3.87
N SER A 143 4.27 -4.34 4.09
CA SER A 143 3.12 -5.11 3.60
C SER A 143 1.81 -4.70 4.26
N PHE A 144 1.81 -4.32 5.55
CA PHE A 144 0.62 -3.77 6.21
C PHE A 144 0.16 -2.48 5.53
N VAL A 145 1.08 -1.53 5.29
CA VAL A 145 0.77 -0.27 4.60
C VAL A 145 0.25 -0.54 3.18
N PHE A 146 0.92 -1.45 2.47
CA PHE A 146 0.56 -1.81 1.11
C PHE A 146 -0.84 -2.42 1.04
N VAL A 147 -1.13 -3.41 1.87
CA VAL A 147 -2.42 -4.12 1.90
C VAL A 147 -3.55 -3.21 2.38
N ASP A 148 -3.31 -2.36 3.39
CA ASP A 148 -4.27 -1.35 3.84
C ASP A 148 -4.73 -0.46 2.67
N ALA A 149 -3.78 0.11 1.95
CA ALA A 149 -4.08 0.98 0.81
C ALA A 149 -4.94 0.28 -0.27
N LEU A 150 -4.78 -1.04 -0.45
CA LEU A 150 -5.58 -1.83 -1.38
C LEU A 150 -6.99 -2.12 -0.85
N ILE A 151 -7.09 -2.57 0.41
CA ILE A 151 -8.38 -2.99 0.99
C ILE A 151 -9.37 -1.83 1.01
N ARG A 152 -8.92 -0.63 1.37
CA ARG A 152 -9.77 0.57 1.38
C ARG A 152 -10.43 0.88 0.02
N LEU A 153 -9.80 0.46 -1.08
CA LEU A 153 -10.29 0.67 -2.44
C LEU A 153 -11.27 -0.41 -2.91
N LEU A 154 -11.42 -1.51 -2.16
CA LEU A 154 -12.33 -2.57 -2.53
C LEU A 154 -13.79 -2.13 -2.34
N PRO A 155 -14.68 -2.46 -3.31
CA PRO A 155 -16.10 -2.12 -3.18
C PRO A 155 -16.72 -2.71 -1.91
N GLY A 156 -17.41 -1.88 -1.13
CA GLY A 156 -18.12 -2.30 0.09
C GLY A 156 -17.28 -2.26 1.37
N VAL A 157 -16.02 -1.86 1.32
CA VAL A 157 -15.17 -1.69 2.52
C VAL A 157 -15.46 -0.36 3.20
N LEU A 158 -15.43 0.75 2.46
CA LEU A 158 -15.83 2.06 2.97
C LEU A 158 -17.34 2.26 2.77
N GLY A 159 -18.01 2.77 3.80
CA GLY A 159 -19.47 2.88 3.84
C GLY A 159 -20.07 3.89 2.85
N ASN A 160 -19.30 4.89 2.43
CA ASN A 160 -19.73 5.88 1.44
C ASN A 160 -18.85 5.78 0.18
N LYS A 161 -19.47 5.46 -0.97
CA LYS A 161 -18.80 5.41 -2.27
C LYS A 161 -18.21 6.76 -2.72
N GLU A 162 -18.71 7.85 -2.15
CA GLU A 162 -18.22 9.21 -2.45
C GLU A 162 -16.98 9.60 -1.63
N SER A 163 -16.74 8.94 -0.49
CA SER A 163 -15.59 9.23 0.39
C SER A 163 -14.26 9.13 -0.35
N ASN A 164 -14.13 8.18 -1.28
CA ASN A 164 -12.89 8.01 -2.07
C ASN A 164 -12.70 9.07 -3.17
N LYS A 165 -13.72 9.87 -3.49
CA LYS A 165 -13.63 10.86 -4.59
C LYS A 165 -13.09 12.20 -4.15
N GLU A 166 -13.15 12.52 -2.87
CA GLU A 166 -12.69 13.79 -2.30
C GLU A 166 -11.40 13.64 -1.47
N GLU A 167 -10.84 12.42 -1.38
CA GLU A 167 -9.59 12.15 -0.66
C GLU A 167 -8.35 12.72 -1.38
N SER A 168 -7.26 12.87 -0.61
CA SER A 168 -5.95 13.27 -1.16
C SER A 168 -5.53 12.36 -2.32
N PHE A 169 -4.82 12.96 -3.28
CA PHE A 169 -4.33 12.34 -4.53
C PHE A 169 -5.41 12.12 -5.62
N GLU A 170 -6.68 12.38 -5.32
CA GLU A 170 -7.68 12.47 -6.37
C GLU A 170 -7.42 13.70 -7.23
N ASN A 171 -7.44 13.51 -8.53
CA ASN A 171 -7.12 14.57 -9.51
C ASN A 171 -5.80 15.30 -9.20
N TYR A 172 -4.83 14.65 -8.53
CA TYR A 172 -3.55 15.23 -8.13
C TYR A 172 -3.65 16.34 -7.08
N LEU A 173 -4.76 16.47 -6.37
CA LEU A 173 -4.92 17.43 -5.27
C LEU A 173 -4.78 16.74 -3.92
N LEU A 174 -4.30 17.50 -2.93
CA LEU A 174 -4.44 17.17 -1.51
C LEU A 174 -5.84 17.57 -1.04
N GLU A 175 -6.35 16.88 -0.03
CA GLU A 175 -7.63 17.18 0.59
C GLU A 175 -7.63 18.56 1.25
N HIS A 176 -8.80 19.21 1.24
CA HIS A 176 -9.01 20.48 1.94
C HIS A 176 -9.03 20.30 3.47
N PRO A 177 -8.84 21.38 4.27
CA PRO A 177 -8.93 21.30 5.71
C PRO A 177 -10.32 20.86 6.17
N GLN A 178 -10.37 19.95 7.13
CA GLN A 178 -11.61 19.45 7.74
C GLN A 178 -11.82 20.09 9.11
N TYR A 179 -13.08 20.34 9.46
CA TYR A 179 -13.47 20.92 10.74
C TYR A 179 -14.60 20.11 11.36
N THR A 180 -14.62 20.01 12.69
CA THR A 180 -15.67 19.33 13.45
C THR A 180 -16.00 20.08 14.74
N LYS A 181 -16.87 19.53 15.57
CA LYS A 181 -17.24 20.07 16.88
C LYS A 181 -16.06 20.01 17.86
N PRO A 182 -16.00 20.94 18.85
CA PRO A 182 -16.89 22.07 19.05
C PRO A 182 -16.68 23.18 18.01
N LYS A 183 -17.69 24.05 17.80
CA LYS A 183 -17.63 25.16 16.82
C LYS A 183 -16.56 26.18 17.19
N ASP A 184 -16.44 26.51 18.47
CA ASP A 184 -15.35 27.33 18.99
C ASP A 184 -14.35 26.42 19.71
N TRP A 185 -13.08 26.52 19.30
CA TRP A 185 -11.96 25.79 19.88
C TRP A 185 -10.79 26.74 20.09
N GLU A 186 -10.49 27.07 21.35
CA GLU A 186 -9.39 27.98 21.71
C GLU A 186 -9.46 29.34 20.98
N GLY A 187 -10.70 29.91 20.89
CA GLY A 187 -10.95 31.18 20.21
C GLY A 187 -10.88 31.12 18.68
N LYS A 188 -10.82 29.91 18.09
CA LYS A 188 -10.86 29.70 16.65
C LYS A 188 -12.14 29.00 16.24
N SER A 189 -12.79 29.52 15.20
CA SER A 189 -13.97 28.93 14.59
C SER A 189 -13.69 28.48 13.14
N PRO A 190 -14.40 27.45 12.64
CA PRO A 190 -14.35 27.11 11.24
C PRO A 190 -14.86 28.28 10.36
N PRO A 191 -14.42 28.37 9.08
CA PRO A 191 -14.91 29.38 8.15
C PRO A 191 -16.43 29.40 8.02
N ASP A 192 -17.04 30.61 8.04
CA ASP A 192 -18.49 30.82 8.02
C ASP A 192 -19.16 30.18 6.79
N ILE A 193 -18.45 30.12 5.67
CA ILE A 193 -18.96 29.49 4.44
C ILE A 193 -19.41 28.03 4.69
N LEU A 194 -18.79 27.30 5.62
CA LEU A 194 -19.14 25.92 5.95
C LEU A 194 -20.49 25.78 6.66
N PHE A 195 -21.03 26.88 7.19
CA PHE A 195 -22.36 26.96 7.83
C PHE A 195 -23.45 27.58 6.94
N SER A 196 -23.10 27.99 5.71
CA SER A 196 -24.01 28.72 4.83
C SER A 196 -25.16 27.87 4.28
N GLY A 197 -25.07 26.54 4.29
CA GLY A 197 -26.01 25.65 3.62
C GLY A 197 -25.91 25.67 2.08
N ASP A 198 -25.11 26.55 1.51
CA ASP A 198 -24.90 26.67 0.06
C ASP A 198 -23.84 25.65 -0.40
N HIS A 199 -24.31 24.48 -0.81
CA HIS A 199 -23.42 23.38 -1.24
C HIS A 199 -22.51 23.75 -2.40
N ALA A 200 -22.94 24.64 -3.30
CA ALA A 200 -22.12 25.08 -4.44
C ALA A 200 -20.93 25.93 -3.96
N LYS A 201 -21.20 26.90 -3.09
CA LYS A 201 -20.16 27.75 -2.49
C LYS A 201 -19.21 26.94 -1.59
N ILE A 202 -19.74 26.01 -0.79
CA ILE A 202 -18.92 25.11 0.03
C ILE A 202 -17.98 24.27 -0.84
N LYS A 203 -18.46 23.70 -1.94
CA LYS A 203 -17.65 22.94 -2.89
C LYS A 203 -16.58 23.80 -3.54
N GLY A 204 -16.90 25.03 -3.94
CA GLY A 204 -15.94 26.00 -4.49
C GLY A 204 -14.84 26.33 -3.47
N TRP A 205 -15.22 26.58 -2.22
CA TRP A 205 -14.28 26.84 -1.14
C TRP A 205 -13.34 25.63 -0.90
N ARG A 206 -13.90 24.42 -0.80
CA ARG A 206 -13.11 23.19 -0.63
C ARG A 206 -12.08 23.03 -1.74
N LEU A 207 -12.48 23.21 -2.99
CA LEU A 207 -11.58 23.12 -4.12
C LEU A 207 -10.46 24.16 -4.03
N SER A 208 -10.78 25.41 -3.72
CA SER A 208 -9.78 26.48 -3.60
C SER A 208 -8.75 26.18 -2.48
N GLN A 209 -9.19 25.60 -1.36
CA GLN A 209 -8.30 25.17 -0.27
C GLN A 209 -7.40 24.00 -0.70
N SER A 210 -7.94 23.00 -1.39
CA SER A 210 -7.18 21.88 -1.94
C SER A 210 -6.12 22.37 -2.93
N GLU A 211 -6.45 23.27 -3.83
CA GLU A 211 -5.52 23.90 -4.77
C GLU A 211 -4.39 24.66 -4.04
N ALA A 212 -4.75 25.49 -3.05
CA ALA A 212 -3.79 26.27 -2.27
C ALA A 212 -2.81 25.39 -1.48
N ILE A 213 -3.32 24.36 -0.79
CA ILE A 213 -2.50 23.41 -0.02
C ILE A 213 -1.58 22.62 -0.94
N THR A 214 -2.12 22.10 -2.06
CA THR A 214 -1.35 21.29 -3.00
C THR A 214 -0.22 22.12 -3.61
N ARG A 215 -0.51 23.33 -4.05
CA ARG A 215 0.50 24.25 -4.59
C ARG A 215 1.64 24.50 -3.61
N ARG A 216 1.35 24.65 -2.32
CA ARG A 216 2.34 24.95 -1.29
C ARG A 216 3.13 23.71 -0.86
N GLN A 217 2.47 22.58 -0.64
CA GLN A 217 3.09 21.42 0.00
C GLN A 217 3.57 20.36 -1.00
N ARG A 218 2.93 20.27 -2.18
CA ARG A 218 3.24 19.27 -3.19
C ARG A 218 3.29 19.89 -4.60
N PRO A 219 4.36 20.66 -4.88
CA PRO A 219 4.55 21.29 -6.21
C PRO A 219 4.57 20.30 -7.36
N ASP A 220 5.03 19.07 -7.10
CA ASP A 220 5.02 17.95 -8.04
C ASP A 220 3.60 17.53 -8.45
N LEU A 221 2.68 17.43 -7.50
CA LEU A 221 1.26 17.14 -7.77
C LEU A 221 0.56 18.32 -8.40
N TRP A 222 0.88 19.55 -7.96
CA TRP A 222 0.34 20.79 -8.52
C TRP A 222 0.62 20.89 -10.02
N LYS A 223 1.85 20.57 -10.44
CA LYS A 223 2.20 20.55 -11.87
C LYS A 223 1.33 19.56 -12.64
N LYS A 224 1.19 18.33 -12.14
CA LYS A 224 0.34 17.30 -12.77
C LYS A 224 -1.14 17.72 -12.84
N TYR A 225 -1.63 18.43 -11.81
CA TYR A 225 -3.00 18.97 -11.80
C TYR A 225 -3.20 20.00 -12.92
N LEU A 226 -2.26 20.93 -13.09
CA LEU A 226 -2.32 21.95 -14.15
C LEU A 226 -2.25 21.32 -15.54
N ASP A 227 -1.34 20.38 -15.76
CA ASP A 227 -1.20 19.67 -17.02
C ASP A 227 -2.53 19.01 -17.43
N LYS A 228 -3.14 18.28 -16.49
CA LYS A 228 -4.45 17.63 -16.71
C LYS A 228 -5.59 18.63 -16.95
N LYS A 229 -5.53 19.81 -16.32
CA LYS A 229 -6.54 20.86 -16.50
C LYS A 229 -6.46 21.47 -17.89
N ASN A 230 -5.23 21.65 -18.40
CA ASN A 230 -4.97 22.19 -19.73
C ASN A 230 -5.33 21.21 -20.87
N GLU A 231 -5.20 19.90 -20.65
CA GLU A 231 -5.59 18.86 -21.62
C GLU A 231 -7.11 18.77 -21.85
N LYS A 232 -7.92 19.36 -20.97
CA LYS A 232 -9.38 19.35 -21.06
C LYS A 232 -9.97 20.58 -21.72
N HIS A 233 -9.12 21.53 -22.08
CA HIS A 233 -9.45 22.77 -22.82
C HIS A 233 -8.80 22.76 -24.19
#